data_f56ab4823827e0959b3ae89ba253a1b1
#
_entry.id   f56ab4823827e0959b3ae89ba253a1b1
#
_cell.length_a   1.000
_cell.length_b   1.000
_cell.length_c   1.000
_cell.angle_alpha   90.00
_cell.angle_beta   90.00
_cell.angle_gamma   90.00
#
_symmetry.space_group_name_H-M   'P 1'
#
loop_
_entity.id
_entity.type
_entity.pdbx_description
1 polymer ?
#
loop_
_entity_poly.entity_id
_entity_poly.type
_entity_poly.pdbx_seq_one_letter_code
_entity_poly.pdbx_strand_id
1 'polypeptide(L)'
;NNGIDVATEAILAELTPVAETTGKPKIAIVAHDLRYDGKTNQQLVRDMMALGDNIELHTFGKFSPFEGTNVVNHGFETDKRKLMSALNEMDALVFSSRVDNYPLILCEALSIGVPVIATHSDAAREVLEKSGGKTFAENEVLPLVQLPKADIAQAVFGTDLESFRKRSRKAYSGQQMLEEYVSFYQNL
;
A
#
# COMPACT_ATOMS: atom_id res chain seq x y z
N ASN A 1 -16.95 -10.05 -0.65
CA ASN A 1 -16.61 -9.20 -1.79
C ASN A 1 -15.24 -8.57 -1.55
N ASN A 2 -14.18 -9.24 -2.01
CA ASN A 2 -12.81 -9.01 -1.54
C ASN A 2 -11.90 -8.43 -2.65
N GLY A 3 -12.44 -7.62 -3.54
CA GLY A 3 -11.70 -6.97 -4.62
C GLY A 3 -12.01 -5.49 -4.72
N ILE A 4 -11.33 -4.82 -5.64
CA ILE A 4 -11.61 -3.43 -5.98
C ILE A 4 -12.92 -3.34 -6.77
N ASP A 5 -13.66 -2.25 -6.58
CA ASP A 5 -14.91 -2.02 -7.32
C ASP A 5 -14.67 -1.62 -8.79
N VAL A 6 -15.72 -1.69 -9.60
CA VAL A 6 -15.67 -1.36 -11.03
C VAL A 6 -15.22 0.09 -11.28
N ALA A 7 -15.59 1.03 -10.41
CA ALA A 7 -15.18 2.42 -10.53
C ALA A 7 -13.67 2.57 -10.30
N THR A 8 -13.14 1.86 -9.31
CA THR A 8 -11.69 1.79 -9.05
C THR A 8 -10.96 1.13 -10.23
N GLU A 9 -11.48 0.04 -10.81
CA GLU A 9 -10.88 -0.58 -12.01
C GLU A 9 -10.79 0.38 -13.19
N ALA A 10 -11.82 1.17 -13.43
CA ALA A 10 -11.80 2.18 -14.49
C ALA A 10 -10.70 3.23 -14.28
N ILE A 11 -10.49 3.66 -13.03
CA ILE A 11 -9.40 4.57 -12.68
C ILE A 11 -8.04 3.91 -12.93
N LEU A 12 -7.87 2.66 -12.49
CA LEU A 12 -6.62 1.91 -12.64
C LEU A 12 -6.23 1.68 -14.10
N ALA A 13 -7.22 1.50 -14.99
CA ALA A 13 -6.98 1.33 -16.43
C ALA A 13 -6.36 2.57 -17.08
N GLU A 14 -6.62 3.75 -16.51
CA GLU A 14 -6.11 5.03 -17.02
C GLU A 14 -4.74 5.41 -16.40
N LEU A 15 -4.39 4.85 -15.24
CA LEU A 15 -3.14 5.16 -14.57
C LEU A 15 -1.96 4.42 -15.20
N THR A 16 -1.01 5.20 -15.72
CA THR A 16 0.28 4.64 -16.14
C THR A 16 1.17 4.49 -14.90
N PRO A 17 1.78 3.31 -14.66
CA PRO A 17 2.70 3.13 -13.54
C PRO A 17 3.86 4.12 -13.64
N VAL A 18 4.08 4.86 -12.58
CA VAL A 18 5.23 5.79 -12.51
C VAL A 18 6.51 4.97 -12.42
N ALA A 19 7.53 5.41 -13.16
CA ALA A 19 8.88 4.86 -13.06
C ALA A 19 9.44 5.07 -11.64
N GLU A 20 10.57 4.44 -11.35
CA GLU A 20 11.26 4.68 -10.08
C GLU A 20 11.55 6.17 -9.88
N THR A 21 11.31 6.63 -8.66
CA THR A 21 11.66 8.00 -8.29
C THR A 21 13.19 8.12 -8.19
N THR A 22 13.72 9.18 -8.76
CA THR A 22 15.13 9.54 -8.55
C THR A 22 15.18 10.43 -7.30
N GLY A 23 15.72 9.93 -6.20
CA GLY A 23 15.81 10.71 -4.97
C GLY A 23 15.45 9.92 -3.72
N LYS A 24 14.91 10.63 -2.72
CA LYS A 24 14.45 9.99 -1.47
C LYS A 24 13.23 9.12 -1.75
N PRO A 25 13.17 7.90 -1.20
CA PRO A 25 11.95 7.09 -1.28
C PRO A 25 10.73 7.82 -0.71
N LYS A 26 9.63 7.82 -1.46
CA LYS A 26 8.35 8.39 -1.06
C LYS A 26 7.47 7.30 -0.46
N ILE A 27 7.18 7.42 0.81
CA ILE A 27 6.47 6.40 1.58
C ILE A 27 5.08 6.89 1.99
N ALA A 28 4.05 6.19 1.57
CA ALA A 28 2.67 6.52 1.93
C ALA A 28 2.23 5.85 3.23
N ILE A 29 1.47 6.60 4.03
CA ILE A 29 0.62 6.12 5.13
C ILE A 29 -0.80 6.57 4.85
N VAL A 30 -1.76 5.65 4.84
CA VAL A 30 -3.18 5.96 4.57
C VAL A 30 -4.05 5.43 5.71
N ALA A 31 -4.81 6.34 6.35
CA ALA A 31 -5.83 5.97 7.34
C ALA A 31 -6.94 7.02 7.36
N HIS A 32 -8.17 6.62 7.72
CA HIS A 32 -9.28 7.58 7.84
C HIS A 32 -9.01 8.65 8.91
N ASP A 33 -8.52 8.24 10.08
CA ASP A 33 -8.09 9.12 11.17
C ASP A 33 -6.68 8.70 11.60
N LEU A 34 -5.71 9.57 11.34
CA LEU A 34 -4.30 9.31 11.61
C LEU A 34 -3.92 9.36 13.10
N ARG A 35 -4.84 9.84 13.97
CA ARG A 35 -4.66 9.81 15.43
C ARG A 35 -4.96 8.43 16.02
N TYR A 36 -5.71 7.58 15.29
CA TYR A 36 -6.12 6.28 15.83
C TYR A 36 -4.96 5.28 15.73
N ASP A 37 -4.30 5.04 16.85
CA ASP A 37 -3.10 4.19 16.93
C ASP A 37 -3.33 2.76 16.44
N GLY A 38 -4.52 2.20 16.65
CA GLY A 38 -4.89 0.87 16.13
C GLY A 38 -4.83 0.74 14.60
N LYS A 39 -5.00 1.85 13.86
CA LYS A 39 -4.91 1.90 12.39
C LYS A 39 -3.56 2.39 11.87
N THR A 40 -2.87 3.22 12.64
CA THR A 40 -1.72 3.97 12.14
C THR A 40 -0.40 3.49 12.73
N ASN A 41 -0.41 2.88 13.94
CA ASN A 41 0.80 2.56 14.69
C ASN A 41 1.72 3.80 14.78
N GLN A 42 1.30 4.77 15.57
CA GLN A 42 1.96 6.09 15.63
C GLN A 42 3.44 6.01 16.01
N GLN A 43 3.86 5.00 16.80
CA GLN A 43 5.27 4.84 17.14
C GLN A 43 6.09 4.51 15.89
N LEU A 44 5.65 3.56 15.06
CA LEU A 44 6.33 3.21 13.82
C LEU A 44 6.41 4.42 12.86
N VAL A 45 5.35 5.22 12.79
CA VAL A 45 5.38 6.45 11.96
C VAL A 45 6.40 7.45 12.49
N ARG A 46 6.50 7.66 13.83
CA ARG A 46 7.53 8.53 14.42
C ARG A 46 8.95 7.99 14.17
N ASP A 47 9.13 6.68 14.22
CA ASP A 47 10.43 6.05 13.93
C ASP A 47 10.81 6.26 12.44
N MET A 48 9.85 6.18 11.51
CA MET A 48 10.07 6.54 10.11
C MET A 48 10.39 8.03 9.95
N MET A 49 9.69 8.93 10.65
CA MET A 49 10.02 10.37 10.63
C MET A 49 11.43 10.64 11.11
N ALA A 50 11.92 9.90 12.11
CA ALA A 50 13.28 10.02 12.64
C ALA A 50 14.38 9.64 11.63
N LEU A 51 14.04 8.97 10.51
CA LEU A 51 14.97 8.72 9.41
C LEU A 51 15.36 10.03 8.66
N GLY A 52 14.64 11.12 8.89
CA GLY A 52 14.96 12.45 8.35
C GLY A 52 15.04 12.45 6.83
N ASP A 53 16.16 12.92 6.31
CA ASP A 53 16.38 13.07 4.87
C ASP A 53 16.52 11.77 4.08
N ASN A 54 16.47 10.61 4.72
CA ASN A 54 16.56 9.34 4.01
C ASN A 54 15.24 8.92 3.32
N ILE A 55 14.10 9.49 3.75
CA ILE A 55 12.78 9.23 3.15
C ILE A 55 11.94 10.50 3.11
N GLU A 56 10.90 10.51 2.28
CA GLU A 56 9.81 11.47 2.31
C GLU A 56 8.51 10.75 2.68
N LEU A 57 7.91 11.13 3.82
CA LEU A 57 6.71 10.48 4.35
C LEU A 57 5.45 11.24 3.93
N HIS A 58 4.58 10.59 3.18
CA HIS A 58 3.31 11.14 2.71
C HIS A 58 2.16 10.56 3.52
N THR A 59 1.39 11.39 4.22
CA THR A 59 0.25 10.94 5.00
C THR A 59 -1.07 11.37 4.37
N PHE A 60 -1.99 10.42 4.25
CA PHE A 60 -3.34 10.61 3.72
C PHE A 60 -4.37 10.23 4.79
N GLY A 61 -5.11 11.20 5.28
CA GLY A 61 -6.13 10.98 6.31
C GLY A 61 -6.47 12.24 7.08
N LYS A 62 -7.49 12.13 7.94
CA LYS A 62 -7.90 13.21 8.83
C LYS A 62 -6.92 13.34 10.00
N PHE A 63 -6.77 14.57 10.48
CA PHE A 63 -6.13 14.87 11.75
C PHE A 63 -4.72 14.30 11.90
N SER A 64 -3.86 14.51 10.90
CA SER A 64 -2.47 14.06 10.98
C SER A 64 -1.77 14.69 12.20
N PRO A 65 -1.24 13.89 13.13
CA PRO A 65 -0.41 14.38 14.23
C PRO A 65 1.07 14.45 13.86
N PHE A 66 1.40 14.20 12.60
CA PHE A 66 2.77 14.08 12.12
C PHE A 66 3.19 15.37 11.42
N GLU A 67 4.22 16.02 11.96
CA GLU A 67 4.80 17.26 11.42
C GLU A 67 6.33 17.14 11.42
N GLY A 68 6.95 17.48 10.30
CA GLY A 68 8.40 17.38 10.14
C GLY A 68 8.86 17.82 8.76
N THR A 69 10.15 18.06 8.60
CA THR A 69 10.74 18.51 7.32
C THR A 69 10.67 17.46 6.22
N ASN A 70 10.52 16.19 6.60
CA ASN A 70 10.36 15.05 5.69
C ASN A 70 8.93 14.51 5.65
N VAL A 71 7.94 15.28 6.13
CA VAL A 71 6.52 14.86 6.15
C VAL A 71 5.70 15.77 5.25
N VAL A 72 4.93 15.16 4.36
CA VAL A 72 3.94 15.81 3.50
C VAL A 72 2.55 15.34 3.88
N ASN A 73 1.75 16.24 4.45
CA ASN A 73 0.38 15.94 4.84
C ASN A 73 -0.59 16.30 3.71
N HIS A 74 -1.24 15.31 3.11
CA HIS A 74 -2.24 15.50 2.03
C HIS A 74 -3.66 15.73 2.55
N GLY A 75 -3.91 15.47 3.84
CA GLY A 75 -5.26 15.51 4.38
C GLY A 75 -6.10 14.31 3.95
N PHE A 76 -7.42 14.44 4.14
CA PHE A 76 -8.37 13.38 3.79
C PHE A 76 -8.92 13.62 2.38
N GLU A 77 -8.48 12.83 1.42
CA GLU A 77 -8.96 12.91 0.04
C GLU A 77 -10.21 12.02 -0.15
N THR A 78 -11.28 12.62 -0.63
CA THR A 78 -12.55 11.93 -0.92
C THR A 78 -12.68 11.52 -2.38
N ASP A 79 -11.92 12.18 -3.26
CA ASP A 79 -11.84 11.81 -4.67
C ASP A 79 -10.89 10.63 -4.84
N LYS A 80 -11.47 9.48 -5.16
CA LYS A 80 -10.74 8.22 -5.35
C LYS A 80 -9.66 8.33 -6.42
N ARG A 81 -9.94 9.03 -7.53
CA ARG A 81 -8.98 9.23 -8.62
C ARG A 81 -7.76 10.01 -8.15
N LYS A 82 -7.97 11.07 -7.39
CA LYS A 82 -6.86 11.86 -6.84
C LYS A 82 -6.02 11.07 -5.86
N LEU A 83 -6.66 10.30 -4.97
CA LEU A 83 -5.95 9.44 -4.04
C LEU A 83 -5.10 8.39 -4.79
N MET A 84 -5.69 7.71 -5.78
CA MET A 84 -4.98 6.69 -6.56
C MET A 84 -3.82 7.30 -7.37
N SER A 85 -4.03 8.48 -7.96
CA SER A 85 -2.96 9.20 -8.68
C SER A 85 -1.81 9.57 -7.74
N ALA A 86 -2.11 10.09 -6.55
CA ALA A 86 -1.09 10.43 -5.57
C ALA A 86 -0.34 9.18 -5.07
N LEU A 87 -1.05 8.09 -4.80
CA LEU A 87 -0.42 6.82 -4.40
C LEU A 87 0.47 6.23 -5.49
N ASN A 88 0.11 6.38 -6.77
CA ASN A 88 0.92 5.89 -7.89
C ASN A 88 2.33 6.51 -7.94
N GLU A 89 2.48 7.72 -7.39
CA GLU A 89 3.78 8.41 -7.27
C GLU A 89 4.63 7.93 -6.09
N MET A 90 4.10 7.07 -5.22
CA MET A 90 4.81 6.56 -4.06
C MET A 90 5.69 5.37 -4.42
N ASP A 91 6.79 5.21 -3.69
CA ASP A 91 7.68 4.06 -3.82
C ASP A 91 7.16 2.86 -3.01
N ALA A 92 6.47 3.12 -1.90
CA ALA A 92 5.75 2.10 -1.14
C ALA A 92 4.59 2.67 -0.34
N LEU A 93 3.60 1.82 -0.04
CA LEU A 93 2.63 2.02 1.02
C LEU A 93 3.08 1.23 2.25
N VAL A 94 3.19 1.88 3.40
CA VAL A 94 3.34 1.19 4.69
C VAL A 94 1.97 1.00 5.33
N PHE A 95 1.66 -0.25 5.65
CA PHE A 95 0.42 -0.64 6.32
C PHE A 95 0.73 -1.22 7.69
N SER A 96 0.36 -0.49 8.72
CA SER A 96 0.66 -0.83 10.12
C SER A 96 -0.59 -1.01 11.00
N SER A 97 -1.76 -1.18 10.36
CA SER A 97 -3.02 -1.38 11.08
C SER A 97 -3.04 -2.71 11.81
N ARG A 98 -3.37 -2.66 13.10
CA ARG A 98 -3.57 -3.84 13.97
C ARG A 98 -5.05 -4.27 14.02
N VAL A 99 -5.96 -3.44 13.51
CA VAL A 99 -7.41 -3.64 13.58
C VAL A 99 -8.03 -3.41 12.21
N ASP A 100 -7.97 -4.41 11.37
CA ASP A 100 -8.61 -4.40 10.06
C ASP A 100 -9.15 -5.78 9.74
N ASN A 101 -10.30 -5.84 9.05
CA ASN A 101 -10.87 -7.11 8.62
C ASN A 101 -10.41 -7.46 7.20
N TYR A 102 -10.46 -6.48 6.29
CA TYR A 102 -9.98 -6.61 4.90
C TYR A 102 -9.62 -5.23 4.35
N PRO A 103 -8.35 -4.84 4.38
CA PRO A 103 -7.92 -3.48 4.03
C PRO A 103 -7.91 -3.25 2.52
N LEU A 104 -8.97 -2.65 1.98
CA LEU A 104 -9.09 -2.36 0.54
C LEU A 104 -7.94 -1.49 0.01
N ILE A 105 -7.37 -0.62 0.84
CA ILE A 105 -6.25 0.22 0.43
C ILE A 105 -5.02 -0.60 0.00
N LEU A 106 -4.84 -1.81 0.54
CA LEU A 106 -3.78 -2.72 0.09
C LEU A 106 -4.06 -3.23 -1.32
N CYS A 107 -5.30 -3.68 -1.58
CA CYS A 107 -5.71 -4.13 -2.91
C CYS A 107 -5.53 -3.01 -3.95
N GLU A 108 -5.88 -1.80 -3.57
CA GLU A 108 -5.78 -0.60 -4.39
C GLU A 108 -4.32 -0.26 -4.71
N ALA A 109 -3.45 -0.17 -3.71
CA ALA A 109 -2.02 0.10 -3.90
C ALA A 109 -1.36 -0.98 -4.77
N LEU A 110 -1.63 -2.26 -4.48
CA LEU A 110 -1.09 -3.38 -5.24
C LEU A 110 -1.57 -3.36 -6.70
N SER A 111 -2.83 -3.01 -6.95
CA SER A 111 -3.40 -2.94 -8.30
C SER A 111 -2.77 -1.84 -9.16
N ILE A 112 -2.37 -0.70 -8.59
CA ILE A 112 -1.61 0.34 -9.29
C ILE A 112 -0.12 0.04 -9.40
N GLY A 113 0.33 -1.06 -8.80
CA GLY A 113 1.73 -1.48 -8.85
C GLY A 113 2.64 -0.75 -7.85
N VAL A 114 2.07 -0.30 -6.73
CA VAL A 114 2.82 0.24 -5.59
C VAL A 114 3.05 -0.88 -4.58
N PRO A 115 4.31 -1.21 -4.27
CA PRO A 115 4.63 -2.21 -3.25
C PRO A 115 4.06 -1.84 -1.88
N VAL A 116 3.64 -2.85 -1.13
CA VAL A 116 3.12 -2.68 0.23
C VAL A 116 4.07 -3.32 1.23
N ILE A 117 4.54 -2.55 2.19
CA ILE A 117 5.27 -3.04 3.37
C ILE A 117 4.26 -3.09 4.52
N ALA A 118 3.85 -4.28 4.92
CA ALA A 118 2.86 -4.43 6.00
C ALA A 118 3.46 -5.05 7.25
N THR A 119 3.08 -4.54 8.42
CA THR A 119 3.35 -5.21 9.69
C THR A 119 2.48 -6.46 9.84
N HIS A 120 2.89 -7.38 10.72
CA HIS A 120 2.16 -8.62 10.94
C HIS A 120 0.71 -8.36 11.39
N SER A 121 -0.23 -8.74 10.55
CA SER A 121 -1.65 -8.87 10.86
C SER A 121 -2.27 -9.92 9.93
N ASP A 122 -3.30 -10.62 10.39
CA ASP A 122 -3.96 -11.66 9.57
C ASP A 122 -4.58 -11.06 8.31
N ALA A 123 -5.21 -9.89 8.44
CA ALA A 123 -5.83 -9.20 7.31
C ALA A 123 -4.81 -8.76 6.25
N ALA A 124 -3.64 -8.24 6.66
CA ALA A 124 -2.58 -7.87 5.73
C ALA A 124 -1.96 -9.11 5.06
N ARG A 125 -1.74 -10.17 5.83
CA ARG A 125 -1.20 -11.43 5.30
C ARG A 125 -2.12 -12.03 4.24
N GLU A 126 -3.42 -12.15 4.52
CA GLU A 126 -4.41 -12.67 3.56
C GLU A 126 -4.38 -11.90 2.23
N VAL A 127 -4.29 -10.57 2.30
CA VAL A 127 -4.19 -9.77 1.08
C VAL A 127 -2.85 -9.99 0.38
N LEU A 128 -1.72 -9.86 1.06
CA LEU A 128 -0.40 -9.92 0.44
C LEU A 128 -0.07 -11.27 -0.20
N GLU A 129 -0.48 -12.38 0.42
CA GLU A 129 -0.22 -13.74 -0.07
C GLU A 129 -0.75 -13.97 -1.49
N LYS A 130 -1.88 -13.35 -1.87
CA LYS A 130 -2.44 -13.42 -3.23
C LYS A 130 -1.47 -12.89 -4.31
N SER A 131 -0.65 -11.91 -3.96
CA SER A 131 0.41 -11.38 -4.85
C SER A 131 1.79 -11.93 -4.56
N GLY A 132 1.90 -12.93 -3.67
CA GLY A 132 3.16 -13.55 -3.26
C GLY A 132 3.99 -12.70 -2.31
N GLY A 133 3.36 -11.74 -1.64
CA GLY A 133 3.99 -10.88 -0.64
C GLY A 133 3.98 -11.50 0.76
N LYS A 134 4.76 -10.90 1.65
CA LYS A 134 4.86 -11.27 3.06
C LYS A 134 4.71 -10.06 3.97
N THR A 135 4.44 -10.31 5.24
CA THR A 135 4.40 -9.29 6.30
C THR A 135 5.68 -9.30 7.12
N PHE A 136 5.94 -8.25 7.89
CA PHE A 136 7.17 -7.99 8.61
C PHE A 136 6.92 -7.64 10.08
N ALA A 137 7.91 -7.87 10.94
CA ALA A 137 7.92 -7.27 12.26
C ALA A 137 8.17 -5.75 12.16
N GLU A 138 7.71 -4.98 13.16
CA GLU A 138 7.81 -3.51 13.11
C GLU A 138 9.25 -3.01 12.93
N ASN A 139 10.24 -3.67 13.56
CA ASN A 139 11.65 -3.32 13.44
C ASN A 139 12.26 -3.64 12.07
N GLU A 140 11.61 -4.48 11.26
CA GLU A 140 12.05 -4.81 9.90
C GLU A 140 11.56 -3.80 8.86
N VAL A 141 10.57 -2.96 9.21
CA VAL A 141 10.00 -1.96 8.29
C VAL A 141 10.99 -0.84 8.00
N LEU A 142 11.71 -0.35 9.00
CA LEU A 142 12.60 0.82 8.87
C LEU A 142 13.72 0.65 7.83
N PRO A 143 14.42 -0.49 7.73
CA PRO A 143 15.37 -0.68 6.63
C PRO A 143 14.70 -0.79 5.27
N LEU A 144 13.47 -1.35 5.17
CA LEU A 144 12.77 -1.52 3.90
C LEU A 144 12.31 -0.20 3.29
N VAL A 145 11.82 0.74 4.10
CA VAL A 145 11.32 2.05 3.60
C VAL A 145 12.43 2.95 3.06
N GLN A 146 13.69 2.60 3.24
CA GLN A 146 14.84 3.33 2.73
C GLN A 146 15.34 2.77 1.38
N LEU A 147 14.74 1.68 0.91
CA LEU A 147 15.12 1.04 -0.35
C LEU A 147 14.43 1.71 -1.55
N PRO A 148 15.04 1.68 -2.74
CA PRO A 148 14.37 1.96 -3.99
C PRO A 148 13.15 1.04 -4.21
N LYS A 149 12.17 1.52 -4.98
CA LYS A 149 10.89 0.81 -5.25
C LYS A 149 11.11 -0.63 -5.77
N ALA A 150 12.08 -0.83 -6.67
CA ALA A 150 12.39 -2.16 -7.20
C ALA A 150 12.94 -3.11 -6.12
N ASP A 151 13.79 -2.59 -5.24
CA ASP A 151 14.36 -3.39 -4.15
C ASP A 151 13.30 -3.72 -3.08
N ILE A 152 12.35 -2.81 -2.83
CA ILE A 152 11.16 -3.11 -1.99
C ILE A 152 10.35 -4.24 -2.64
N ALA A 153 10.09 -4.18 -3.94
CA ALA A 153 9.37 -5.23 -4.65
C ALA A 153 10.09 -6.59 -4.53
N GLN A 154 11.41 -6.61 -4.69
CA GLN A 154 12.21 -7.81 -4.51
C GLN A 154 12.18 -8.33 -3.06
N ALA A 155 12.33 -7.45 -2.07
CA ALA A 155 12.36 -7.84 -0.67
C ALA A 155 11.02 -8.37 -0.15
N VAL A 156 9.90 -7.76 -0.60
CA VAL A 156 8.54 -8.10 -0.13
C VAL A 156 7.94 -9.24 -0.93
N PHE A 157 8.08 -9.23 -2.27
CA PHE A 157 7.37 -10.12 -3.19
C PHE A 157 8.28 -11.14 -3.90
N GLY A 158 9.58 -11.09 -3.67
CA GLY A 158 10.56 -12.02 -4.23
C GLY A 158 10.70 -11.95 -5.76
N THR A 159 10.42 -10.78 -6.37
CA THR A 159 10.41 -10.62 -7.82
C THR A 159 10.75 -9.17 -8.22
N ASP A 160 11.14 -8.98 -9.48
CA ASP A 160 11.34 -7.64 -10.04
C ASP A 160 10.04 -6.82 -10.11
N LEU A 161 10.17 -5.51 -10.23
CA LEU A 161 9.06 -4.57 -10.18
C LEU A 161 8.01 -4.80 -11.29
N GLU A 162 8.43 -5.18 -12.49
CA GLU A 162 7.51 -5.42 -13.62
C GLU A 162 6.69 -6.70 -13.38
N SER A 163 7.34 -7.78 -13.01
CA SER A 163 6.70 -9.05 -12.67
C SER A 163 5.75 -8.90 -11.47
N PHE A 164 6.16 -8.12 -10.44
CA PHE A 164 5.31 -7.75 -9.32
C PHE A 164 4.05 -7.04 -9.80
N ARG A 165 4.18 -5.97 -10.60
CA ARG A 165 3.06 -5.20 -11.14
C ARG A 165 2.07 -6.05 -11.92
N LYS A 166 2.58 -6.92 -12.79
CA LYS A 166 1.75 -7.83 -13.59
C LYS A 166 0.97 -8.80 -12.72
N ARG A 167 1.64 -9.43 -11.73
CA ARG A 167 1.03 -10.38 -10.81
C ARG A 167 -0.03 -9.71 -9.93
N SER A 168 0.27 -8.56 -9.35
CA SER A 168 -0.63 -7.84 -8.46
C SER A 168 -1.88 -7.34 -9.19
N ARG A 169 -1.75 -6.77 -10.38
CA ARG A 169 -2.91 -6.38 -11.20
C ARG A 169 -3.84 -7.56 -11.50
N LYS A 170 -3.28 -8.72 -11.83
CA LYS A 170 -4.08 -9.93 -12.05
C LYS A 170 -4.79 -10.37 -10.77
N ALA A 171 -4.08 -10.42 -9.64
CA ALA A 171 -4.60 -10.93 -8.36
C ALA A 171 -5.78 -10.13 -7.80
N TYR A 172 -5.83 -8.82 -8.08
CA TYR A 172 -6.87 -7.92 -7.54
C TYR A 172 -7.83 -7.39 -8.60
N SER A 173 -7.79 -7.90 -9.84
CA SER A 173 -8.77 -7.52 -10.85
C SER A 173 -10.18 -8.01 -10.49
N GLY A 174 -11.21 -7.25 -10.87
CA GLY A 174 -12.60 -7.67 -10.68
C GLY A 174 -12.94 -8.94 -11.44
N GLN A 175 -12.28 -9.19 -12.58
CA GLN A 175 -12.42 -10.44 -13.31
C GLN A 175 -11.94 -11.65 -12.50
N GLN A 176 -10.74 -11.58 -11.91
CA GLN A 176 -10.22 -12.66 -11.05
C GLN A 176 -11.14 -12.90 -9.84
N MET A 177 -11.63 -11.85 -9.22
CA MET A 177 -12.59 -11.94 -8.11
C MET A 177 -13.89 -12.62 -8.55
N LEU A 178 -14.40 -12.29 -9.73
CA LEU A 178 -15.62 -12.93 -10.27
C LEU A 178 -15.41 -14.42 -10.54
N GLU A 179 -14.25 -14.79 -11.11
CA GLU A 179 -13.88 -16.18 -11.38
C GLU A 179 -13.78 -17.00 -10.07
N GLU A 180 -13.13 -16.45 -9.05
CA GLU A 180 -13.05 -17.08 -7.72
C GLU A 180 -14.46 -17.27 -7.10
N TYR A 181 -15.33 -16.27 -7.22
CA TYR A 181 -16.70 -16.32 -6.72
C TYR A 181 -17.54 -17.38 -7.43
N VAL A 182 -17.50 -17.41 -8.77
CA VAL A 182 -18.21 -18.42 -9.58
C VAL A 182 -17.70 -19.83 -9.24
N SER A 183 -16.38 -20.01 -9.16
CA SER A 183 -15.79 -21.31 -8.80
C SER A 183 -16.23 -21.80 -7.42
N PHE A 184 -16.31 -20.88 -6.44
CA PHE A 184 -16.79 -21.22 -5.10
C PHE A 184 -18.23 -21.78 -5.13
N TYR A 185 -19.14 -21.12 -5.86
CA TYR A 185 -20.55 -21.56 -5.96
C TYR A 185 -20.76 -22.79 -6.83
N GLN A 186 -19.87 -23.09 -7.76
CA GLN A 186 -19.95 -24.32 -8.58
C GLN A 186 -19.48 -25.57 -7.82
N ASN A 187 -18.74 -25.40 -6.72
CA ASN A 187 -18.21 -26.49 -5.90
C ASN A 187 -18.98 -26.70 -4.57
N LEU A 188 -20.10 -26.00 -4.38
CA LEU A 188 -21.08 -26.24 -3.29
C LEU A 188 -22.15 -27.22 -3.73
#